data_6577c7660708fb187c1eab07f0d7977c
#
_entry.id   6577c7660708fb187c1eab07f0d7977c
#
_cell.length_a   1.000
_cell.length_b   1.000
_cell.length_c   1.000
_cell.angle_alpha   90.00
_cell.angle_beta   90.00
_cell.angle_gamma   90.00
#
_symmetry.space_group_name_H-M   'P 1'
#
loop_
_entity.id
_entity.type
_entity.pdbx_description
1 polymer ?
#
loop_
_entity_poly.entity_id
_entity_poly.type
_entity_poly.pdbx_seq_one_letter_code
_entity_poly.pdbx_strand_id
1 'polypeptide(L)' 'VPVDVEISLSVNCLYGDLTFLNQPKRALRNEHYHQETRDYLKSNKSVKIFLTTMVGDVEVVRG' A
#
# COMPACT_ATOMS: atom_id res chain seq x y z
N VAL A 1 -1.47 -7.60 -7.36
CA VAL A 1 -2.77 -7.88 -6.72
C VAL A 1 -3.84 -8.05 -7.77
N PRO A 2 -4.68 -9.09 -7.68
CA PRO A 2 -5.78 -9.27 -8.63
C PRO A 2 -6.73 -8.07 -8.66
N VAL A 3 -7.37 -7.84 -9.82
CA VAL A 3 -8.19 -6.64 -10.02
C VAL A 3 -9.46 -6.62 -9.16
N ASP A 4 -9.93 -7.77 -8.71
CA ASP A 4 -11.17 -7.88 -7.93
C ASP A 4 -10.93 -7.98 -6.42
N VAL A 5 -9.69 -7.80 -5.98
CA VAL A 5 -9.32 -7.89 -4.56
C VAL A 5 -9.13 -6.49 -3.99
N GLU A 6 -9.74 -6.23 -2.84
CA GLU A 6 -9.57 -4.99 -2.12
C GLU A 6 -8.35 -5.07 -1.19
N ILE A 7 -7.72 -3.95 -0.94
CA ILE A 7 -6.40 -3.90 -0.31
C ILE A 7 -6.41 -2.98 0.90
N SER A 8 -5.80 -3.44 1.99
CA SER A 8 -5.40 -2.58 3.11
C SER A 8 -3.88 -2.63 3.21
N LEU A 9 -3.24 -1.50 3.03
CA LEU A 9 -1.78 -1.39 3.02
C LEU A 9 -1.30 -0.59 4.22
N SER A 10 -0.37 -1.16 4.96
CA SER A 10 0.32 -0.49 6.07
C SER A 10 1.82 -0.57 5.82
N VAL A 11 2.48 0.57 5.81
CA VAL A 11 3.91 0.67 5.52
C VAL A 11 4.61 1.47 6.60
N ASN A 12 5.67 0.91 7.16
CA ASN A 12 6.64 1.66 7.98
C ASN A 12 7.89 1.83 7.14
N CYS A 13 8.22 3.05 6.78
CA CYS A 13 9.34 3.32 5.91
C CYS A 13 10.22 4.43 6.47
N LEU A 14 11.53 4.18 6.57
CA LEU A 14 12.46 5.21 7.00
C LEU A 14 12.70 6.22 5.88
N TYR A 15 12.87 5.73 4.64
CA TYR A 15 13.18 6.58 3.50
C TYR A 15 12.79 5.87 2.20
N GLY A 16 11.88 6.44 1.42
CA GLY A 16 11.49 5.85 0.16
C GLY A 16 10.25 6.50 -0.43
N ASP A 17 9.86 6.06 -1.60
CA ASP A 17 8.67 6.56 -2.30
C ASP A 17 7.59 5.48 -2.35
N LEU A 18 6.35 5.91 -2.23
CA LEU A 18 5.20 5.02 -2.30
C LEU A 18 4.43 5.23 -3.59
N THR A 19 4.16 4.14 -4.31
CA THR A 19 3.25 4.10 -5.45
C THR A 19 2.16 3.09 -5.13
N PHE A 20 0.92 3.51 -5.17
CA PHE A 20 -0.23 2.67 -4.83
C PHE A 20 -1.17 2.59 -6.00
N LEU A 21 -1.34 1.36 -6.54
CA LEU A 21 -2.20 1.08 -7.69
C LEU A 21 -1.88 2.00 -8.88
N ASN A 22 -0.59 2.05 -9.23
CA ASN A 22 -0.06 2.81 -10.36
C ASN A 22 -0.17 4.34 -10.23
N GLN A 23 -0.43 4.83 -9.01
CA GLN A 23 -0.48 6.26 -8.76
C GLN A 23 0.56 6.63 -7.70
N PRO A 24 1.48 7.54 -8.01
CA PRO A 24 2.43 8.03 -7.01
C PRO A 24 1.66 8.70 -5.86
N LYS A 25 1.95 8.32 -4.63
CA LYS A 25 1.27 8.88 -3.47
C LYS A 25 2.13 9.92 -2.77
N ARG A 26 3.28 9.51 -2.26
CA ARG A 26 4.13 10.44 -1.54
C ARG A 26 5.49 9.83 -1.25
N ALA A 27 6.43 10.70 -0.91
CA ALA A 27 7.71 10.28 -0.37
C ALA A 27 7.54 10.03 1.13
N LEU A 28 8.03 8.89 1.60
CA LEU A 28 7.95 8.51 3.01
C LEU A 28 9.28 8.82 3.69
N ARG A 29 9.21 9.46 4.87
CA ARG A 29 10.38 9.89 5.63
C ARG A 29 10.16 9.54 7.10
N ASN A 30 10.67 8.38 7.54
CA ASN A 30 10.59 7.93 8.91
C ASN A 30 9.15 8.00 9.44
N GLU A 31 8.23 7.42 8.69
CA GLU A 31 6.82 7.50 9.02
C GLU A 31 6.06 6.22 8.69
N HIS A 32 4.88 6.12 9.29
CA HIS A 32 3.92 5.05 9.01
C HIS A 32 2.87 5.59 8.06
N TYR A 33 2.57 4.83 7.02
CA TYR A 33 1.54 5.17 6.05
C TYR A 33 0.51 4.05 5.97
N HIS A 34 -0.76 4.42 5.96
CA HIS A 34 -1.86 3.46 5.85
C HIS A 34 -2.80 3.92 4.75
N GLN A 35 -3.18 2.99 3.87
CA GLN A 35 -4.09 3.25 2.78
C GLN A 35 -4.97 2.03 2.55
N GLU A 36 -6.27 2.26 2.37
CA GLU A 36 -7.22 1.20 2.04
C GLU A 36 -7.95 1.54 0.76
N THR A 37 -8.29 0.53 -0.04
CA THR A 37 -9.16 0.74 -1.18
C THR A 37 -10.59 1.00 -0.68
N ARG A 38 -11.38 1.66 -1.53
CA ARG A 38 -12.68 2.21 -1.17
C ARG A 38 -13.63 1.19 -0.53
N ASP A 39 -13.69 -0.01 -1.09
CA ASP A 39 -14.64 -1.03 -0.68
C ASP A 39 -14.02 -2.14 0.18
N TYR A 40 -12.87 -1.86 0.78
CA TYR A 40 -12.13 -2.86 1.54
C TYR A 40 -12.98 -3.53 2.63
N LEU A 41 -13.73 -2.76 3.38
CA LEU A 41 -14.53 -3.30 4.47
C LEU A 41 -15.80 -4.01 4.02
N LYS A 42 -16.17 -3.86 2.76
CA LYS A 42 -17.41 -4.43 2.21
C LYS A 42 -17.17 -5.64 1.34
N SER A 43 -15.94 -5.86 0.92
CA SER A 43 -15.62 -6.92 -0.03
C SER A 43 -15.39 -8.25 0.68
N ASN A 44 -15.79 -9.34 0.01
CA ASN A 44 -15.47 -10.69 0.46
C ASN A 44 -14.05 -11.11 0.06
N LYS A 45 -13.44 -10.36 -0.86
CA LYS A 45 -12.10 -10.64 -1.35
C LYS A 45 -11.21 -9.46 -1.00
N SER A 46 -10.45 -9.64 0.06
CA SER A 46 -9.57 -8.57 0.56
C SER A 46 -8.26 -9.14 1.05
N VAL A 47 -7.24 -8.28 1.08
CA VAL A 47 -5.92 -8.64 1.56
C VAL A 47 -5.36 -7.50 2.41
N LYS A 48 -4.68 -7.87 3.50
CA LYS A 48 -3.90 -6.94 4.31
C LYS A 48 -2.44 -7.10 3.98
N ILE A 49 -1.77 -5.99 3.74
CA ILE A 49 -0.35 -5.98 3.44
C ILE A 49 0.35 -5.13 4.48
N PHE A 50 1.31 -5.73 5.19
CA PHE A 50 2.15 -5.05 6.15
C PHE A 50 3.58 -5.07 5.65
N LEU A 51 4.17 -3.90 5.50
CA LEU A 51 5.55 -3.78 5.04
C LEU A 51 6.33 -2.93 6.03
N THR A 52 7.54 -3.40 6.33
CA THR A 52 8.51 -2.64 7.10
C THR A 52 9.77 -2.58 6.29
N THR A 53 10.21 -1.37 5.95
CA THR A 53 11.41 -1.18 5.15
C THR A 53 12.23 -0.02 5.70
N MET A 54 13.53 -0.19 5.73
CA MET A 54 14.43 0.86 6.19
C MET A 54 14.64 1.91 5.10
N VAL A 55 15.03 1.46 3.91
CA VAL A 55 15.25 2.32 2.73
C VAL A 55 14.76 1.55 1.51
N GLY A 56 14.00 2.21 0.66
CA GLY A 56 13.54 1.60 -0.58
C GLY A 56 12.17 2.07 -0.99
N ASP A 57 11.82 1.81 -2.23
CA ASP A 57 10.53 2.19 -2.77
C ASP A 57 9.52 1.07 -2.57
N VAL A 58 8.26 1.46 -2.35
CA VAL A 58 7.16 0.53 -2.21
C VAL A 58 6.21 0.75 -3.38
N GLU A 59 5.89 -0.32 -4.10
CA GLU A 59 4.97 -0.25 -5.21
C GLU A 59 3.92 -1.35 -5.08
N VAL A 60 2.65 -0.95 -5.09
CA VAL A 60 1.53 -1.90 -5.12
C VAL A 60 0.86 -1.77 -6.47
N VAL A 61 0.82 -2.87 -7.20
CA VAL A 61 0.25 -2.90 -8.55
C VAL A 61 -0.97 -3.83 -8.59
N ARG A 62 -1.86 -3.55 -9.53
CA ARG A 62 -3.06 -4.35 -9.75
C ARG A 62 -3.01 -4.97 -11.14
N GLY A 63 -3.38 -6.22 -11.20
CA GLY A 63 -3.40 -6.88 -12.50
C GLY A 63 -3.29 -8.37 -12.46
#